data_4be88f76b33bb96cafe7f3c8787c6843
#
_entry.id   4be88f76b33bb96cafe7f3c8787c6843
#
_cell.length_a   1.000
_cell.length_b   1.000
_cell.length_c   1.000
_cell.angle_alpha   90.00
_cell.angle_beta   90.00
_cell.angle_gamma   90.00
#
_symmetry.space_group_name_H-M   'P 1'
#
loop_
_entity.id
_entity.type
_entity.pdbx_description
1 polymer ?
#
loop_
_entity_poly.entity_id
_entity_poly.type
_entity_poly.pdbx_seq_one_letter_code
_entity_poly.pdbx_strand_id
1 'polypeptide(L)'
;TCRIPKALGSNRGRWLGYSSHGYGPVFGAATAIASLRRFPPATVNAMLSYCAQQVSGSMQWLLDSGHVEKSFVFAGMPARNGVHAALLAEMGFTGVRDSFDAKGGWFNSRQFTGEGSDHDAAYLVDDLGTRFELPLVGYKRFLVGGPTQPVVQAVLELAPKVDAATVERVEIDMPGS
;
A
#
# COMPACT_ATOMS: atom_id res chain seq x y z
N THR A 1 -3.71 4.21 7.02
CA THR A 1 -3.50 3.66 5.65
C THR A 1 -2.18 4.13 5.06
N CYS A 2 -1.96 5.44 4.84
CA CYS A 2 -0.78 5.94 4.11
C CYS A 2 0.54 5.84 4.89
N ARG A 3 0.51 5.95 6.22
CA ARG A 3 1.72 5.92 7.07
C ARG A 3 2.43 4.57 7.05
N ILE A 4 1.70 3.47 7.01
CA ILE A 4 2.27 2.12 6.99
C ILE A 4 3.23 1.89 5.81
N PRO A 5 2.78 2.05 4.54
CA PRO A 5 3.70 1.87 3.43
C PRO A 5 4.85 2.87 3.39
N LYS A 6 4.66 4.10 3.90
CA LYS A 6 5.74 5.08 4.00
C LYS A 6 6.77 4.70 5.07
N ALA A 7 6.32 4.23 6.24
CA ALA A 7 7.21 3.76 7.31
C ALA A 7 8.02 2.51 6.91
N LEU A 8 7.49 1.68 6.02
CA LEU A 8 8.19 0.52 5.48
C LEU A 8 9.23 0.86 4.41
N GLY A 9 9.28 2.12 3.98
CA GLY A 9 10.22 2.60 2.98
C GLY A 9 9.90 2.16 1.55
N SER A 10 10.84 2.45 0.66
CA SER A 10 10.66 2.19 -0.76
C SER A 10 10.70 0.70 -1.08
N ASN A 11 9.80 0.25 -1.82
CA ASN A 11 9.73 -0.90 -2.76
C ASN A 11 10.63 -2.15 -2.58
N ARG A 12 11.36 -2.35 -1.48
CA ARG A 12 12.24 -3.50 -1.35
C ARG A 12 11.48 -4.84 -1.43
N GLY A 13 10.30 -4.92 -0.82
CA GLY A 13 9.43 -6.09 -0.91
C GLY A 13 9.03 -6.43 -2.34
N ARG A 14 8.98 -5.43 -3.21
CA ARG A 14 8.66 -5.59 -4.64
C ARG A 14 9.68 -6.47 -5.37
N TRP A 15 10.96 -6.32 -5.08
CA TRP A 15 12.02 -7.13 -5.66
C TRP A 15 11.99 -8.59 -5.17
N LEU A 16 11.34 -8.83 -4.03
CA LEU A 16 11.11 -10.17 -3.46
C LEU A 16 9.78 -10.79 -3.90
N GLY A 17 9.05 -10.16 -4.82
CA GLY A 17 7.77 -10.65 -5.33
C GLY A 17 6.55 -10.29 -4.49
N TYR A 18 6.68 -9.42 -3.48
CA TYR A 18 5.58 -8.97 -2.63
C TYR A 18 4.99 -7.65 -3.13
N SER A 19 3.67 -7.54 -3.04
CA SER A 19 2.96 -6.29 -3.32
C SER A 19 2.75 -5.49 -2.04
N SER A 20 3.32 -4.29 -1.97
CA SER A 20 3.10 -3.36 -0.84
C SER A 20 1.74 -2.67 -0.85
N HIS A 21 0.98 -2.77 -1.93
CA HIS A 21 -0.29 -2.07 -2.11
C HIS A 21 -1.36 -2.49 -1.10
N GLY A 22 -1.33 -3.75 -0.65
CA GLY A 22 -2.27 -4.27 0.35
C GLY A 22 -1.98 -3.82 1.79
N TYR A 23 -0.78 -3.35 2.11
CA TYR A 23 -0.38 -3.04 3.48
C TYR A 23 -1.20 -1.91 4.09
N GLY A 24 -1.30 -0.80 3.41
CA GLY A 24 -2.08 0.35 3.88
C GLY A 24 -3.55 0.02 4.17
N PRO A 25 -4.29 -0.59 3.25
CA PRO A 25 -5.71 -0.90 3.44
C PRO A 25 -6.01 -1.88 4.57
N VAL A 26 -5.16 -2.89 4.84
CA VAL A 26 -5.35 -3.80 5.99
C VAL A 26 -5.42 -3.01 7.29
N PHE A 27 -4.37 -2.26 7.57
CA PHE A 27 -4.29 -1.47 8.80
C PHE A 27 -5.27 -0.30 8.81
N GLY A 28 -5.52 0.31 7.64
CA GLY A 28 -6.46 1.41 7.51
C GLY A 28 -7.90 1.02 7.86
N ALA A 29 -8.38 -0.10 7.35
CA ALA A 29 -9.71 -0.60 7.64
C ALA A 29 -9.85 -1.01 9.13
N ALA A 30 -8.85 -1.74 9.66
CA ALA A 30 -8.84 -2.16 11.05
C ALA A 30 -8.85 -0.97 12.01
N THR A 31 -7.98 0.01 11.81
CA THR A 31 -7.89 1.18 12.69
C THR A 31 -9.11 2.10 12.60
N ALA A 32 -9.77 2.17 11.45
CA ALA A 32 -11.04 2.87 11.32
C ALA A 32 -12.12 2.24 12.21
N ILE A 33 -12.23 0.91 12.22
CA ILE A 33 -13.17 0.19 13.10
C ILE A 33 -12.80 0.39 14.56
N ALA A 34 -11.51 0.25 14.92
CA ALA A 34 -11.04 0.44 16.29
C ALA A 34 -11.38 1.84 16.81
N SER A 35 -11.22 2.86 15.97
CA SER A 35 -11.58 4.24 16.31
C SER A 35 -13.09 4.41 16.51
N LEU A 36 -13.90 3.94 15.55
CA LEU A 36 -15.38 4.03 15.61
C LEU A 36 -15.96 3.28 16.83
N ARG A 37 -15.40 2.11 17.13
CA ARG A 37 -15.81 1.24 18.25
C ARG A 37 -15.13 1.59 19.57
N ARG A 38 -14.17 2.54 19.56
CA ARG A 38 -13.39 2.95 20.74
C ARG A 38 -12.72 1.77 21.44
N PHE A 39 -12.02 0.94 20.68
CA PHE A 39 -11.32 -0.23 21.21
C PHE A 39 -10.32 0.17 22.29
N PRO A 40 -10.28 -0.56 23.42
CA PRO A 40 -9.24 -0.36 24.42
C PRO A 40 -7.86 -0.79 23.88
N PRO A 41 -6.76 -0.28 24.43
CA PRO A 41 -5.40 -0.56 23.94
C PRO A 41 -5.07 -2.05 23.76
N ALA A 42 -5.53 -2.90 24.67
CA ALA A 42 -5.30 -4.36 24.56
C ALA A 42 -5.97 -4.97 23.32
N THR A 43 -7.20 -4.55 23.00
CA THR A 43 -7.93 -4.99 21.80
C THR A 43 -7.28 -4.45 20.55
N VAL A 44 -6.81 -3.18 20.56
CA VAL A 44 -6.04 -2.61 19.42
C VAL A 44 -4.77 -3.40 19.18
N ASN A 45 -4.03 -3.77 20.23
CA ASN A 45 -2.81 -4.56 20.08
C ASN A 45 -3.08 -5.95 19.47
N ALA A 46 -4.12 -6.64 19.96
CA ALA A 46 -4.55 -7.91 19.37
C ALA A 46 -4.95 -7.74 17.89
N MET A 47 -5.74 -6.73 17.57
CA MET A 47 -6.13 -6.41 16.20
C MET A 47 -4.92 -6.17 15.28
N LEU A 48 -3.94 -5.37 15.72
CA LEU A 48 -2.73 -5.10 14.96
C LEU A 48 -1.91 -6.38 14.70
N SER A 49 -1.86 -7.29 15.68
CA SER A 49 -1.23 -8.60 15.52
C SER A 49 -1.89 -9.41 14.39
N TYR A 50 -3.22 -9.49 14.36
CA TYR A 50 -3.95 -10.16 13.28
C TYR A 50 -3.83 -9.44 11.94
N CYS A 51 -3.74 -8.11 11.93
CA CYS A 51 -3.43 -7.36 10.71
C CYS A 51 -2.08 -7.76 10.15
N ALA A 52 -1.03 -7.82 10.97
CA ALA A 52 0.31 -8.19 10.56
C ALA A 52 0.38 -9.60 9.94
N GLN A 53 -0.38 -10.56 10.46
CA GLN A 53 -0.49 -11.92 9.91
C GLN A 53 -1.24 -11.98 8.57
N GLN A 54 -2.10 -11.03 8.29
CA GLN A 54 -2.95 -11.00 7.09
C GLN A 54 -2.45 -10.04 6.01
N VAL A 55 -1.30 -9.42 6.23
CA VAL A 55 -0.62 -8.62 5.21
C VAL A 55 -0.11 -9.54 4.12
N SER A 56 -0.69 -9.44 2.95
CA SER A 56 -0.40 -10.33 1.84
C SER A 56 -0.56 -9.62 0.50
N GLY A 57 -0.23 -10.34 -0.53
CA GLY A 57 -0.28 -9.91 -1.91
C GLY A 57 1.03 -10.22 -2.62
N SER A 58 0.93 -10.77 -3.83
CA SER A 58 2.08 -11.00 -4.70
C SER A 58 2.09 -9.98 -5.83
N MET A 59 3.22 -9.89 -6.53
CA MET A 59 3.34 -9.06 -7.71
C MET A 59 2.70 -9.68 -8.96
N GLN A 60 2.07 -10.86 -8.86
CA GLN A 60 1.43 -11.52 -10.00
C GLN A 60 0.35 -10.67 -10.68
N TRP A 61 -0.25 -9.72 -9.98
CA TRP A 61 -1.21 -8.77 -10.55
C TRP A 61 -0.65 -7.97 -11.73
N LEU A 62 0.67 -7.91 -11.91
CA LEU A 62 1.29 -7.33 -13.10
C LEU A 62 0.97 -8.12 -14.38
N LEU A 63 0.67 -9.42 -14.24
CA LEU A 63 0.31 -10.30 -15.35
C LEU A 63 -1.20 -10.27 -15.63
N ASP A 64 -1.98 -9.63 -14.79
CA ASP A 64 -3.43 -9.52 -14.92
C ASP A 64 -3.81 -8.42 -15.93
N SER A 65 -3.96 -8.78 -17.19
CA SER A 65 -4.36 -7.86 -18.25
C SER A 65 -5.78 -7.31 -18.08
N GLY A 66 -6.66 -8.06 -17.41
CA GLY A 66 -8.03 -7.65 -17.13
C GLY A 66 -8.17 -6.69 -15.94
N HIS A 67 -7.09 -6.49 -15.18
CA HIS A 67 -7.05 -5.65 -13.96
C HIS A 67 -8.07 -5.99 -12.86
N VAL A 68 -8.63 -7.19 -12.87
CA VAL A 68 -9.61 -7.67 -11.88
C VAL A 68 -8.90 -8.05 -10.58
N GLU A 69 -7.88 -8.90 -10.66
CA GLU A 69 -7.07 -9.32 -9.53
C GLU A 69 -6.32 -8.15 -8.90
N LYS A 70 -5.85 -7.22 -9.72
CA LYS A 70 -5.23 -5.98 -9.27
C LYS A 70 -6.14 -5.17 -8.35
N SER A 71 -7.40 -4.98 -8.72
CA SER A 71 -8.37 -4.28 -7.88
C SER A 71 -8.64 -5.02 -6.56
N PHE A 72 -8.69 -6.34 -6.62
CA PHE A 72 -8.85 -7.20 -5.45
C PHE A 72 -7.66 -7.07 -4.49
N VAL A 73 -6.42 -7.17 -4.98
CA VAL A 73 -5.19 -7.12 -4.16
C VAL A 73 -4.93 -5.72 -3.59
N PHE A 74 -5.27 -4.66 -4.34
CA PHE A 74 -4.98 -3.28 -3.91
C PHE A 74 -5.95 -2.77 -2.84
N ALA A 75 -7.17 -3.21 -2.83
CA ALA A 75 -8.20 -2.66 -1.97
C ALA A 75 -9.11 -3.71 -1.32
N GLY A 76 -9.80 -4.52 -2.08
CA GLY A 76 -10.87 -5.39 -1.61
C GLY A 76 -10.42 -6.43 -0.59
N MET A 77 -9.45 -7.25 -0.96
CA MET A 77 -8.90 -8.29 -0.08
C MET A 77 -8.26 -7.71 1.19
N PRO A 78 -7.35 -6.74 1.09
CA PRO A 78 -6.70 -6.22 2.29
C PRO A 78 -7.67 -5.47 3.20
N ALA A 79 -8.63 -4.73 2.69
CA ALA A 79 -9.64 -4.09 3.53
C ALA A 79 -10.51 -5.13 4.27
N ARG A 80 -10.95 -6.19 3.58
CA ARG A 80 -11.63 -7.33 4.20
C ARG A 80 -10.80 -7.96 5.31
N ASN A 81 -9.51 -8.17 5.10
CA ASN A 81 -8.59 -8.73 6.09
C ASN A 81 -8.49 -7.82 7.33
N GLY A 82 -8.44 -6.50 7.13
CA GLY A 82 -8.46 -5.53 8.24
C GLY A 82 -9.76 -5.57 9.04
N VAL A 83 -10.90 -5.63 8.37
CA VAL A 83 -12.20 -5.81 9.04
C VAL A 83 -12.24 -7.10 9.84
N HIS A 84 -11.79 -8.20 9.24
CA HIS A 84 -11.74 -9.50 9.92
C HIS A 84 -10.84 -9.47 11.16
N ALA A 85 -9.65 -8.85 11.09
CA ALA A 85 -8.76 -8.68 12.23
C ALA A 85 -9.44 -7.89 13.37
N ALA A 86 -10.16 -6.83 13.05
CA ALA A 86 -10.90 -6.04 14.04
C ALA A 86 -12.01 -6.86 14.71
N LEU A 87 -12.77 -7.63 13.94
CA LEU A 87 -13.84 -8.48 14.47
C LEU A 87 -13.30 -9.58 15.38
N LEU A 88 -12.20 -10.24 15.01
CA LEU A 88 -11.55 -11.24 15.87
C LEU A 88 -11.14 -10.64 17.23
N ALA A 89 -10.51 -9.48 17.20
CA ALA A 89 -10.10 -8.79 18.42
C ALA A 89 -11.31 -8.33 19.28
N GLU A 90 -12.39 -7.86 18.64
CA GLU A 90 -13.64 -7.48 19.31
C GLU A 90 -14.31 -8.68 20.01
N MET A 91 -14.23 -9.87 19.40
CA MET A 91 -14.72 -11.12 19.99
C MET A 91 -13.85 -11.66 21.13
N GLY A 92 -12.75 -10.98 21.47
CA GLY A 92 -11.88 -11.36 22.57
C GLY A 92 -10.71 -12.28 22.19
N PHE A 93 -10.44 -12.47 20.90
CA PHE A 93 -9.25 -13.18 20.47
C PHE A 93 -8.00 -12.37 20.87
N THR A 94 -7.06 -13.04 21.55
CA THR A 94 -5.78 -12.43 21.93
C THR A 94 -4.77 -12.49 20.80
N GLY A 95 -3.87 -11.51 20.74
CA GLY A 95 -2.81 -11.44 19.77
C GLY A 95 -1.43 -11.46 20.41
N VAL A 96 -0.41 -11.48 19.56
CA VAL A 96 0.98 -11.36 20.01
C VAL A 96 1.22 -9.92 20.48
N ARG A 97 1.76 -9.78 21.70
CA ARG A 97 2.17 -8.48 22.21
C ARG A 97 3.37 -7.98 21.40
N ASP A 98 3.40 -6.70 21.12
CA ASP A 98 4.50 -6.04 20.41
C ASP A 98 4.81 -6.68 19.03
N SER A 99 3.77 -7.11 18.33
CA SER A 99 3.87 -7.80 17.04
C SER A 99 4.62 -7.01 15.96
N PHE A 100 4.75 -5.71 16.12
CA PHE A 100 5.54 -4.83 15.24
C PHE A 100 7.02 -4.80 15.61
N ASP A 101 7.34 -4.59 16.89
CA ASP A 101 8.68 -4.24 17.36
C ASP A 101 9.47 -5.44 17.90
N ALA A 102 8.80 -6.54 18.26
CA ALA A 102 9.45 -7.73 18.78
C ALA A 102 10.45 -8.30 17.78
N LYS A 103 11.48 -8.97 18.29
CA LYS A 103 12.40 -9.77 17.46
C LYS A 103 11.60 -10.78 16.65
N GLY A 104 11.64 -10.68 15.33
CA GLY A 104 10.79 -11.46 14.43
C GLY A 104 9.39 -10.88 14.23
N GLY A 105 9.08 -9.73 14.83
CA GLY A 105 7.89 -8.96 14.52
C GLY A 105 7.88 -8.45 13.09
N TRP A 106 6.73 -7.94 12.68
CA TRP A 106 6.50 -7.62 11.27
C TRP A 106 7.49 -6.58 10.73
N PHE A 107 7.76 -5.48 11.47
CA PHE A 107 8.74 -4.46 11.07
C PHE A 107 10.17 -4.97 11.06
N ASN A 108 10.50 -5.94 11.91
CA ASN A 108 11.84 -6.52 12.02
C ASN A 108 12.05 -7.73 11.10
N SER A 109 11.10 -8.03 10.22
CA SER A 109 11.28 -9.08 9.23
C SER A 109 12.34 -8.69 8.19
N ARG A 110 13.09 -9.67 7.68
CA ARG A 110 14.09 -9.44 6.62
C ARG A 110 13.54 -8.77 5.37
N GLN A 111 12.25 -8.85 5.17
CA GLN A 111 11.54 -8.18 4.09
C GLN A 111 11.69 -6.65 4.16
N PHE A 112 11.80 -6.09 5.37
CA PHE A 112 11.84 -4.64 5.60
C PHE A 112 13.18 -4.15 6.15
N THR A 113 13.95 -5.00 6.85
CA THR A 113 15.17 -4.60 7.59
C THR A 113 16.48 -5.05 6.97
N GLY A 114 16.49 -5.62 5.78
CA GLY A 114 17.73 -6.04 5.16
C GLY A 114 18.62 -4.86 4.69
N GLU A 115 19.82 -5.16 4.23
CA GLU A 115 20.77 -4.17 3.70
C GLU A 115 20.12 -3.28 2.64
N GLY A 116 20.32 -1.96 2.73
CA GLY A 116 19.69 -0.97 1.87
C GLY A 116 18.20 -0.70 2.18
N SER A 117 17.71 -1.14 3.34
CA SER A 117 16.36 -0.78 3.80
C SER A 117 16.34 0.69 4.24
N ASP A 118 15.29 1.38 3.82
CA ASP A 118 14.97 2.76 4.18
C ASP A 118 13.72 2.83 5.10
N HIS A 119 13.40 1.74 5.79
CA HIS A 119 12.27 1.73 6.72
C HIS A 119 12.49 2.67 7.90
N ASP A 120 11.43 3.35 8.30
CA ASP A 120 11.42 4.30 9.42
C ASP A 120 10.16 4.08 10.27
N ALA A 121 10.32 3.34 11.37
CA ALA A 121 9.22 3.04 12.28
C ALA A 121 8.70 4.31 13.01
N ALA A 122 9.55 5.32 13.22
CA ALA A 122 9.14 6.58 13.85
C ALA A 122 8.08 7.31 13.01
N TYR A 123 8.14 7.17 11.68
CA TYR A 123 7.16 7.76 10.77
C TYR A 123 5.71 7.38 11.08
N LEU A 124 5.48 6.22 11.72
CA LEU A 124 4.12 5.79 12.10
C LEU A 124 3.48 6.72 13.11
N VAL A 125 4.25 7.23 14.05
CA VAL A 125 3.77 7.96 15.21
C VAL A 125 4.12 9.44 15.20
N ASP A 126 5.08 9.87 14.40
CA ASP A 126 5.50 11.26 14.30
C ASP A 126 4.35 12.17 13.89
N ASP A 127 4.19 13.26 14.62
CA ASP A 127 3.17 14.29 14.36
C ASP A 127 1.75 13.74 14.21
N LEU A 128 1.39 12.68 14.96
CA LEU A 128 0.01 12.19 15.00
C LEU A 128 -0.96 13.29 15.47
N GLY A 129 -2.02 13.47 14.70
CA GLY A 129 -3.03 14.49 14.97
C GLY A 129 -2.75 15.84 14.32
N THR A 130 -1.55 16.10 13.83
CA THR A 130 -1.15 17.36 13.18
C THR A 130 -0.72 17.17 11.74
N ARG A 131 0.01 16.10 11.43
CA ARG A 131 0.39 15.75 10.05
C ARG A 131 -0.57 14.74 9.44
N PHE A 132 -1.25 15.13 8.40
CA PHE A 132 -2.17 14.28 7.63
C PHE A 132 -1.56 13.97 6.27
N GLU A 133 -1.61 12.69 5.89
CA GLU A 133 -1.03 12.20 4.63
C GLU A 133 -1.93 12.44 3.42
N LEU A 134 -3.24 12.62 3.64
CA LEU A 134 -4.20 12.77 2.55
C LEU A 134 -3.91 13.95 1.62
N PRO A 135 -3.50 15.14 2.10
CA PRO A 135 -3.14 16.25 1.21
C PRO A 135 -1.91 15.99 0.33
N LEU A 136 -1.10 14.99 0.69
CA LEU A 136 0.12 14.61 -0.03
C LEU A 136 -0.12 13.49 -1.06
N VAL A 137 -1.36 13.01 -1.19
CA VAL A 137 -1.71 11.93 -2.14
C VAL A 137 -1.84 12.51 -3.54
N GLY A 138 -1.11 11.92 -4.49
CA GLY A 138 -1.30 12.22 -5.91
C GLY A 138 -2.50 11.49 -6.49
N TYR A 139 -3.27 12.19 -7.31
CA TYR A 139 -4.40 11.60 -8.04
C TYR A 139 -4.04 11.39 -9.50
N LYS A 140 -4.42 10.24 -10.04
CA LYS A 140 -4.27 9.96 -11.47
C LYS A 140 -5.28 10.77 -12.27
N ARG A 141 -4.80 11.46 -13.30
CA ARG A 141 -5.63 12.19 -14.24
C ARG A 141 -6.29 11.25 -15.27
N PHE A 142 -5.58 10.17 -15.63
CA PHE A 142 -6.02 9.21 -16.64
C PHE A 142 -6.18 7.81 -16.05
N LEU A 143 -7.05 7.00 -16.63
CA LEU A 143 -7.34 5.62 -16.21
C LEU A 143 -6.23 4.63 -16.68
N VAL A 144 -4.98 4.98 -16.40
CA VAL A 144 -3.81 4.18 -16.80
C VAL A 144 -2.83 4.00 -15.65
N GLY A 145 -1.83 3.17 -15.82
CA GLY A 145 -0.75 2.97 -14.84
C GLY A 145 -0.01 4.27 -14.51
N GLY A 146 0.61 4.34 -13.32
CA GLY A 146 1.38 5.52 -12.89
C GLY A 146 2.41 5.98 -13.93
N PRO A 147 3.30 5.09 -14.39
CA PRO A 147 4.34 5.44 -15.37
C PRO A 147 3.80 5.94 -16.71
N THR A 148 2.58 5.56 -17.10
CA THR A 148 1.95 5.96 -18.37
C THR A 148 1.21 7.29 -18.30
N GLN A 149 1.04 7.90 -17.12
CA GLN A 149 0.35 9.19 -16.99
C GLN A 149 0.99 10.31 -17.84
N PRO A 150 2.32 10.55 -17.77
CA PRO A 150 2.98 11.58 -18.59
C PRO A 150 2.93 11.25 -20.10
N VAL A 151 2.97 9.98 -20.48
CA VAL A 151 2.88 9.56 -21.87
C VAL A 151 1.52 9.95 -22.47
N VAL A 152 0.43 9.64 -21.76
CA VAL A 152 -0.93 10.03 -22.20
C VAL A 152 -1.05 11.54 -22.28
N GLN A 153 -0.51 12.27 -21.32
CA GLN A 153 -0.52 13.73 -21.33
C GLN A 153 0.21 14.27 -22.57
N ALA A 154 1.40 13.79 -22.85
CA ALA A 154 2.19 14.22 -24.01
C ALA A 154 1.47 13.92 -25.34
N VAL A 155 0.87 12.74 -25.48
CA VAL A 155 0.10 12.39 -26.68
C VAL A 155 -1.09 13.34 -26.87
N LEU A 156 -1.83 13.64 -25.81
CA LEU A 156 -2.97 14.58 -25.88
C LEU A 156 -2.55 16.00 -26.26
N GLU A 157 -1.36 16.44 -25.87
CA GLU A 157 -0.82 17.75 -26.22
C GLU A 157 -0.28 17.82 -27.66
N LEU A 158 0.19 16.69 -28.18
CA LEU A 158 0.73 16.57 -29.54
C LEU A 158 -0.35 16.30 -30.59
N ALA A 159 -1.37 15.51 -30.25
CA ALA A 159 -2.41 15.10 -31.19
C ALA A 159 -3.04 16.23 -32.02
N PRO A 160 -3.32 17.42 -31.46
CA PRO A 160 -3.84 18.55 -32.25
C PRO A 160 -2.83 19.17 -33.23
N LYS A 161 -1.54 18.83 -33.11
CA LYS A 161 -0.42 19.41 -33.86
C LYS A 161 0.09 18.52 -34.97
N VAL A 162 -0.40 17.30 -35.06
CA VAL A 162 0.05 16.30 -36.02
C VAL A 162 -1.14 15.66 -36.74
N ASP A 163 -0.95 15.31 -38.00
CA ASP A 163 -1.92 14.49 -38.73
C ASP A 163 -1.61 13.01 -38.42
N ALA A 164 -2.50 12.34 -37.71
CA ALA A 164 -2.33 10.93 -37.32
C ALA A 164 -2.14 10.00 -38.50
N ALA A 165 -2.66 10.36 -39.71
CA ALA A 165 -2.48 9.57 -40.92
C ALA A 165 -1.05 9.62 -41.48
N THR A 166 -0.25 10.62 -41.05
CA THR A 166 1.14 10.80 -41.49
C THR A 166 2.18 10.34 -40.51
N VAL A 167 1.74 9.85 -39.32
CA VAL A 167 2.66 9.36 -38.29
C VAL A 167 3.20 8.00 -38.68
N GLU A 168 4.49 7.91 -38.93
CA GLU A 168 5.18 6.68 -39.25
C GLU A 168 5.70 5.94 -38.00
N ARG A 169 6.09 6.69 -36.96
CA ARG A 169 6.67 6.12 -35.75
C ARG A 169 6.42 7.02 -34.52
N VAL A 170 6.18 6.37 -33.39
CA VAL A 170 6.15 7.01 -32.08
C VAL A 170 7.28 6.46 -31.24
N GLU A 171 8.13 7.31 -30.71
CA GLU A 171 9.20 6.95 -29.79
C GLU A 171 8.88 7.54 -28.40
N ILE A 172 9.05 6.72 -27.36
CA ILE A 172 8.79 7.11 -25.98
C ILE A 172 10.03 6.79 -25.16
N ASP A 173 10.75 7.82 -24.75
CA ASP A 173 11.85 7.69 -23.81
C ASP A 173 11.32 7.70 -22.38
N MET A 174 11.55 6.61 -21.66
CA MET A 174 11.16 6.47 -20.26
C MET A 174 12.41 6.36 -19.39
N PRO A 175 12.45 7.04 -18.22
CA PRO A 175 13.52 6.81 -17.26
C PRO A 175 13.60 5.31 -16.95
N GLY A 176 14.81 4.74 -16.97
CA GLY A 176 15.04 3.36 -16.59
C GLY A 176 14.55 3.09 -15.16
N SER A 177 13.84 2.02 -14.97
CA SER A 177 13.36 1.56 -13.66
C SER A 177 14.43 0.79 -12.90
#